data_156a9e134ccd4cef3c837788b773d587
#
_entry.id   156a9e134ccd4cef3c837788b773d587
#
_cell.length_a   1.000
_cell.length_b   1.000
_cell.length_c   1.000
_cell.angle_alpha   90.00
_cell.angle_beta   90.00
_cell.angle_gamma   90.00
#
_symmetry.space_group_name_H-M   'P 1'
#
loop_
_entity.id
_entity.type
_entity.pdbx_description
1 polymer ?
#
loop_
_entity_poly.entity_id
_entity_poly.type
_entity_poly.pdbx_seq_one_letter_code
_entity_poly.pdbx_strand_id
1 'polypeptide(L)'
;MKDLLKQRMSAAQQVSEMEIGNRAYESLIDPLPVAASAIRELPVDKLRPFFTTDIGFHPYSPEKLRAFSQQLLEQGLLERIIVRSIPGSDEYEILAGHNRTAAWRMAGHNTIPAEVVVANDARAIIIATATNLLRRQELTIIERGKAYKAMLEAKRRQGERTDLGTSGENRQKFLTREIVADFFGVTEYEIRKAVKLAGLIPPLADVLENSPRHLPLSCADMIADYDEVSQEAFVEMCRIEGYRLNRVTLNHITQKCPPPTADKQAIYAAWREARAAADKKRSAPSKKITFDRRKFAPYLEQIGSEAELEEMFLEFLKGVAHKRATPSG
;
A
#
# COMPACT_ATOMS: atom_id res chain seq x y z
N MET A 1 -32.94 25.90 16.98
CA MET A 1 -31.81 26.42 17.77
C MET A 1 -30.83 25.33 18.22
N LYS A 2 -31.30 24.16 18.67
CA LYS A 2 -30.43 23.03 19.10
C LYS A 2 -29.61 22.41 17.98
N ASP A 3 -30.10 22.37 16.75
CA ASP A 3 -29.38 21.77 15.60
C ASP A 3 -28.25 22.66 15.09
N LEU A 4 -28.40 23.97 15.12
CA LEU A 4 -27.35 24.95 14.77
C LEU A 4 -26.21 24.93 15.80
N LEU A 5 -26.50 24.68 17.10
CA LEU A 5 -25.49 24.50 18.13
C LEU A 5 -24.71 23.19 17.94
N LYS A 6 -25.41 22.09 17.61
CA LYS A 6 -24.76 20.79 17.27
C LYS A 6 -23.86 20.89 16.04
N GLN A 7 -24.32 21.58 14.97
CA GLN A 7 -23.48 21.82 13.79
C GLN A 7 -22.25 22.69 14.10
N ARG A 8 -22.39 23.73 14.93
CA ARG A 8 -21.26 24.56 15.35
C ARG A 8 -20.29 23.82 16.28
N MET A 9 -20.79 22.95 17.17
CA MET A 9 -19.94 22.12 18.03
C MET A 9 -19.21 21.03 17.21
N SER A 10 -19.85 20.43 16.22
CA SER A 10 -19.19 19.46 15.32
C SER A 10 -18.15 20.12 14.42
N ALA A 11 -18.42 21.32 13.93
CA ALA A 11 -17.45 22.10 13.16
C ALA A 11 -16.25 22.56 14.01
N ALA A 12 -16.49 22.99 15.27
CA ALA A 12 -15.43 23.36 16.20
C ALA A 12 -14.59 22.14 16.63
N GLN A 13 -15.22 20.98 16.80
CA GLN A 13 -14.52 19.72 17.07
C GLN A 13 -13.69 19.25 15.86
N GLN A 14 -14.23 19.35 14.64
CA GLN A 14 -13.48 19.06 13.41
C GLN A 14 -12.30 20.02 13.20
N VAL A 15 -12.45 21.30 13.51
CA VAL A 15 -11.37 22.29 13.44
C VAL A 15 -10.29 21.98 14.49
N SER A 16 -10.67 21.59 15.71
CA SER A 16 -9.73 21.18 16.77
C SER A 16 -9.00 19.88 16.40
N GLU A 17 -9.70 18.89 15.87
CA GLU A 17 -9.08 17.65 15.37
C GLU A 17 -8.18 17.89 14.15
N MET A 18 -8.54 18.85 13.28
CA MET A 18 -7.71 19.27 12.16
C MET A 18 -6.44 20.03 12.60
N GLU A 19 -6.55 20.90 13.62
CA GLU A 19 -5.37 21.59 14.20
C GLU A 19 -4.44 20.61 14.92
N ILE A 20 -4.96 19.63 15.64
CA ILE A 20 -4.19 18.53 16.23
C ILE A 20 -3.50 17.71 15.13
N GLY A 21 -4.20 17.40 14.02
CA GLY A 21 -3.63 16.70 12.88
C GLY A 21 -2.50 17.47 12.18
N ASN A 22 -2.57 18.81 12.15
CA ASN A 22 -1.52 19.64 11.56
C ASN A 22 -0.22 19.65 12.36
N ARG A 23 -0.28 19.47 13.68
CA ARG A 23 0.88 19.46 14.58
C ARG A 23 1.26 18.08 15.08
N ALA A 24 0.50 17.05 14.76
CA ALA A 24 0.80 15.68 15.19
C ALA A 24 2.23 15.24 14.80
N TYR A 25 2.75 15.72 13.65
CA TYR A 25 4.12 15.43 13.23
C TYR A 25 5.20 16.03 14.15
N GLU A 26 4.86 17.02 15.00
CA GLU A 26 5.82 17.63 15.93
C GLU A 26 6.42 16.61 16.91
N SER A 27 5.67 15.59 17.27
CA SER A 27 6.15 14.49 18.12
C SER A 27 7.17 13.58 17.44
N LEU A 28 7.18 13.57 16.10
CA LEU A 28 8.18 12.83 15.32
C LEU A 28 9.47 13.61 15.10
N ILE A 29 9.47 14.90 15.38
CA ILE A 29 10.61 15.79 15.15
C ILE A 29 11.29 16.04 16.50
N ASP A 30 12.59 15.81 16.55
CA ASP A 30 13.36 16.17 17.75
C ASP A 30 13.16 17.65 18.10
N PRO A 31 13.01 18.00 19.38
CA PRO A 31 12.78 19.36 19.80
C PRO A 31 13.97 20.26 19.41
N LEU A 32 13.87 20.89 18.25
CA LEU A 32 14.69 22.06 17.94
C LEU A 32 14.06 23.26 18.64
N PRO A 33 14.85 24.30 19.01
CA PRO A 33 14.28 25.53 19.53
C PRO A 33 13.19 25.98 18.58
N VAL A 34 12.00 26.19 19.13
CA VAL A 34 10.79 26.61 18.40
C VAL A 34 11.09 27.97 17.76
N ALA A 35 11.67 27.94 16.57
CA ALA A 35 11.64 29.09 15.70
C ALA A 35 10.17 29.29 15.34
N ALA A 36 9.58 30.38 15.82
CA ALA A 36 8.17 30.67 15.68
C ALA A 36 7.72 30.41 14.24
N SER A 37 6.83 29.44 14.05
CA SER A 37 6.13 29.30 12.76
C SER A 37 5.37 30.60 12.52
N ALA A 38 5.63 31.26 11.39
CA ALA A 38 4.95 32.48 11.05
C ALA A 38 3.84 32.18 10.04
N ILE A 39 2.61 32.57 10.38
CA ILE A 39 1.49 32.55 9.43
C ILE A 39 1.63 33.76 8.51
N ARG A 40 1.62 33.53 7.21
CA ARG A 40 1.75 34.57 6.17
C ARG A 40 0.84 34.29 5.00
N GLU A 41 0.37 35.35 4.36
CA GLU A 41 -0.21 35.28 3.02
C GLU A 41 0.92 35.29 2.00
N LEU A 42 1.03 34.22 1.23
CA LEU A 42 2.11 34.05 0.24
C LEU A 42 1.56 34.06 -1.17
N PRO A 43 2.26 34.73 -2.13
CA PRO A 43 1.94 34.65 -3.53
C PRO A 43 2.02 33.20 -4.05
N VAL A 44 0.99 32.75 -4.77
CA VAL A 44 0.91 31.36 -5.24
C VAL A 44 1.97 31.04 -6.30
N ASP A 45 2.42 32.04 -7.04
CA ASP A 45 3.48 31.94 -8.06
C ASP A 45 4.88 31.72 -7.47
N LYS A 46 5.11 32.08 -6.19
CA LYS A 46 6.36 31.82 -5.46
C LYS A 46 6.42 30.45 -4.78
N LEU A 47 5.41 29.61 -4.95
CA LEU A 47 5.34 28.31 -4.36
C LEU A 47 5.86 27.21 -5.30
N ARG A 48 6.82 26.42 -4.83
CA ARG A 48 7.43 25.29 -5.55
C ARG A 48 7.11 23.97 -4.84
N PRO A 49 6.88 22.87 -5.56
CA PRO A 49 6.70 21.58 -4.94
C PRO A 49 8.03 21.09 -4.33
N PHE A 50 7.99 20.67 -3.06
CA PHE A 50 9.14 20.02 -2.41
C PHE A 50 9.35 18.58 -2.89
N PHE A 51 8.26 17.89 -3.24
CA PHE A 51 8.34 16.52 -3.70
C PHE A 51 8.45 16.45 -5.21
N THR A 52 9.50 15.76 -5.64
CA THR A 52 9.54 15.10 -6.93
C THR A 52 8.73 13.81 -6.86
N THR A 53 8.38 13.22 -8.01
CA THR A 53 7.61 11.98 -8.15
C THR A 53 8.15 10.79 -7.35
N ASP A 54 9.38 10.88 -6.85
CA ASP A 54 10.08 9.77 -6.17
C ASP A 54 9.51 9.41 -4.79
N ILE A 55 8.84 10.34 -4.11
CA ILE A 55 8.21 10.05 -2.81
C ILE A 55 6.74 9.59 -2.97
N GLY A 56 6.23 9.60 -4.17
CA GLY A 56 5.14 8.74 -4.60
C GLY A 56 3.73 9.18 -4.29
N PHE A 57 3.48 10.43 -3.89
CA PHE A 57 2.10 10.89 -3.75
C PHE A 57 1.55 11.38 -5.07
N HIS A 58 0.60 10.65 -5.64
CA HIS A 58 -0.06 11.08 -6.87
C HIS A 58 -0.87 12.36 -6.65
N PRO A 59 -0.77 13.35 -7.56
CA PRO A 59 -1.66 14.50 -7.56
C PRO A 59 -3.10 14.05 -7.82
N TYR A 60 -4.07 14.86 -7.44
CA TYR A 60 -5.47 14.59 -7.78
C TYR A 60 -5.66 14.58 -9.30
N SER A 61 -6.59 13.73 -9.77
CA SER A 61 -7.01 13.77 -11.16
C SER A 61 -7.59 15.15 -11.51
N PRO A 62 -7.58 15.54 -12.78
CA PRO A 62 -8.14 16.84 -13.20
C PRO A 62 -9.59 17.05 -12.74
N GLU A 63 -10.41 15.99 -12.74
CA GLU A 63 -11.80 16.04 -12.30
C GLU A 63 -11.89 16.26 -10.79
N LYS A 64 -11.13 15.50 -10.00
CA LYS A 64 -11.07 15.65 -8.53
C LYS A 64 -10.53 17.03 -8.13
N LEU A 65 -9.56 17.54 -8.89
CA LEU A 65 -8.99 18.87 -8.64
C LEU A 65 -9.99 19.99 -8.92
N ARG A 66 -10.79 19.88 -10.01
CA ARG A 66 -11.87 20.86 -10.32
C ARG A 66 -12.94 20.84 -9.23
N ALA A 67 -13.41 19.65 -8.82
CA ALA A 67 -14.39 19.51 -7.74
C ALA A 67 -13.88 20.14 -6.45
N PHE A 68 -12.61 19.90 -6.12
CA PHE A 68 -11.97 20.47 -4.94
C PHE A 68 -11.81 21.99 -5.04
N SER A 69 -11.48 22.53 -6.23
CA SER A 69 -11.42 23.97 -6.48
C SER A 69 -12.77 24.64 -6.26
N GLN A 70 -13.86 24.01 -6.72
CA GLN A 70 -15.22 24.51 -6.50
C GLN A 70 -15.61 24.50 -5.03
N GLN A 71 -15.29 23.44 -4.31
CA GLN A 71 -15.49 23.37 -2.86
C GLN A 71 -14.75 24.49 -2.12
N LEU A 72 -13.50 24.80 -2.53
CA LEU A 72 -12.72 25.88 -1.93
C LEU A 72 -13.32 27.28 -2.21
N LEU A 73 -13.95 27.48 -3.37
CA LEU A 73 -14.69 28.71 -3.67
C LEU A 73 -15.92 28.91 -2.77
N GLU A 74 -16.62 27.81 -2.47
CA GLU A 74 -17.84 27.83 -1.65
C GLU A 74 -17.55 27.94 -0.14
N GLN A 75 -16.54 27.23 0.34
CA GLN A 75 -16.26 27.08 1.78
C GLN A 75 -15.04 27.87 2.26
N GLY A 76 -14.24 28.40 1.34
CA GLY A 76 -12.95 29.01 1.64
C GLY A 76 -11.87 27.98 1.96
N LEU A 77 -10.69 28.46 2.29
CA LEU A 77 -9.55 27.65 2.70
C LEU A 77 -9.64 27.33 4.19
N LEU A 78 -10.10 26.15 4.55
CA LEU A 78 -10.25 25.71 5.94
C LEU A 78 -8.92 25.42 6.64
N GLU A 79 -7.91 24.99 5.86
CA GLU A 79 -6.60 24.65 6.39
C GLU A 79 -5.49 25.36 5.62
N ARG A 80 -4.49 25.85 6.32
CA ARG A 80 -3.29 26.44 5.74
C ARG A 80 -2.41 25.39 5.08
N ILE A 81 -1.61 25.81 4.11
CA ILE A 81 -0.51 25.00 3.60
C ILE A 81 0.70 25.13 4.54
N ILE A 82 1.60 24.15 4.53
CA ILE A 82 2.87 24.19 5.26
C ILE A 82 3.98 24.35 4.23
N VAL A 83 4.81 25.36 4.42
CA VAL A 83 5.92 25.67 3.51
C VAL A 83 7.21 25.95 4.28
N ARG A 84 8.35 25.82 3.60
CA ARG A 84 9.62 26.34 4.08
C ARG A 84 10.23 27.31 3.08
N SER A 85 11.04 28.27 3.54
CA SER A 85 11.79 29.17 2.65
C SER A 85 12.91 28.40 1.92
N ILE A 86 13.12 28.77 0.65
CA ILE A 86 14.27 28.29 -0.12
C ILE A 86 15.45 29.20 0.17
N PRO A 87 16.61 28.70 0.65
CA PRO A 87 17.76 29.52 0.94
C PRO A 87 18.24 30.30 -0.29
N GLY A 88 18.45 31.60 -0.12
CA GLY A 88 18.93 32.48 -1.20
C GLY A 88 17.88 32.87 -2.25
N SER A 89 16.62 32.52 -2.03
CA SER A 89 15.49 32.88 -2.90
C SER A 89 14.35 33.50 -2.10
N ASP A 90 13.45 34.18 -2.77
CA ASP A 90 12.17 34.67 -2.21
C ASP A 90 11.02 33.66 -2.43
N GLU A 91 11.36 32.44 -2.84
CA GLU A 91 10.44 31.34 -3.08
C GLU A 91 10.33 30.40 -1.86
N TYR A 92 9.27 29.59 -1.86
CA TYR A 92 8.95 28.66 -0.79
C TYR A 92 8.67 27.27 -1.34
N GLU A 93 9.12 26.23 -0.63
CA GLU A 93 8.78 24.85 -0.92
C GLU A 93 7.56 24.40 -0.14
N ILE A 94 6.59 23.79 -0.84
CA ILE A 94 5.36 23.25 -0.25
C ILE A 94 5.66 21.91 0.40
N LEU A 95 5.62 21.82 1.72
CA LEU A 95 5.78 20.57 2.47
C LEU A 95 4.44 19.82 2.60
N ALA A 96 3.34 20.56 2.77
CA ALA A 96 1.99 19.99 2.80
C ALA A 96 0.98 20.92 2.12
N GLY A 97 0.06 20.33 1.34
CA GLY A 97 -1.01 21.06 0.69
C GLY A 97 -0.85 21.28 -0.82
N HIS A 98 -0.08 20.48 -1.53
CA HIS A 98 0.11 20.58 -2.99
C HIS A 98 -1.21 20.62 -3.77
N ASN A 99 -2.12 19.68 -3.52
CA ASN A 99 -3.43 19.67 -4.18
C ASN A 99 -4.29 20.88 -3.79
N ARG A 100 -4.17 21.36 -2.55
CA ARG A 100 -4.84 22.56 -2.06
C ARG A 100 -4.33 23.80 -2.79
N THR A 101 -3.02 23.95 -2.91
CA THR A 101 -2.40 25.05 -3.68
C THR A 101 -2.82 25.02 -5.15
N ALA A 102 -2.84 23.83 -5.76
CA ALA A 102 -3.25 23.67 -7.16
C ALA A 102 -4.74 24.03 -7.35
N ALA A 103 -5.62 23.56 -6.46
CA ALA A 103 -7.06 23.89 -6.50
C ALA A 103 -7.32 25.36 -6.21
N TRP A 104 -6.60 25.98 -5.27
CA TRP A 104 -6.70 27.39 -4.92
C TRP A 104 -6.26 28.32 -6.06
N ARG A 105 -5.17 27.94 -6.76
CA ARG A 105 -4.75 28.61 -7.98
C ARG A 105 -5.79 28.49 -9.10
N MET A 106 -6.39 27.30 -9.26
CA MET A 106 -7.45 27.05 -10.24
C MET A 106 -8.72 27.88 -9.93
N ALA A 107 -8.99 28.14 -8.66
CA ALA A 107 -10.07 29.03 -8.19
C ALA A 107 -9.80 30.53 -8.46
N GLY A 108 -8.63 30.89 -9.01
CA GLY A 108 -8.28 32.27 -9.39
C GLY A 108 -7.65 33.10 -8.27
N HIS A 109 -7.25 32.51 -7.16
CA HIS A 109 -6.59 33.22 -6.07
C HIS A 109 -5.10 33.42 -6.32
N ASN A 110 -4.58 34.62 -6.06
CA ASN A 110 -3.18 34.96 -6.24
C ASN A 110 -2.33 34.82 -4.98
N THR A 111 -2.96 34.74 -3.81
CA THR A 111 -2.30 34.53 -2.51
C THR A 111 -2.95 33.35 -1.78
N ILE A 112 -2.21 32.71 -0.86
CA ILE A 112 -2.70 31.62 -0.05
C ILE A 112 -2.13 31.72 1.37
N PRO A 113 -2.96 31.53 2.41
CA PRO A 113 -2.49 31.49 3.78
C PRO A 113 -1.60 30.25 4.02
N ALA A 114 -0.39 30.49 4.47
CA ALA A 114 0.64 29.50 4.66
C ALA A 114 1.27 29.59 6.06
N GLU A 115 1.61 28.45 6.62
CA GLU A 115 2.49 28.34 7.78
C GLU A 115 3.92 28.15 7.31
N VAL A 116 4.78 29.14 7.55
CA VAL A 116 6.18 29.10 7.17
C VAL A 116 6.97 28.47 8.31
N VAL A 117 7.54 27.30 8.09
CA VAL A 117 8.32 26.57 9.08
C VAL A 117 9.82 26.60 8.76
N VAL A 118 10.66 26.56 9.79
CA VAL A 118 12.11 26.36 9.63
C VAL A 118 12.37 24.86 9.61
N ALA A 119 12.80 24.34 8.48
CA ALA A 119 13.03 22.91 8.29
C ALA A 119 14.23 22.66 7.38
N ASN A 120 15.17 21.83 7.82
CA ASN A 120 16.15 21.20 6.95
C ASN A 120 15.49 20.08 6.12
N ASP A 121 16.20 19.46 5.19
CA ASP A 121 15.65 18.45 4.31
C ASP A 121 15.05 17.24 5.04
N ALA A 122 15.75 16.75 6.08
CA ALA A 122 15.23 15.63 6.88
C ALA A 122 13.91 15.97 7.57
N ARG A 123 13.82 17.14 8.18
CA ARG A 123 12.59 17.65 8.81
C ARG A 123 11.48 17.88 7.78
N ALA A 124 11.83 18.45 6.63
CA ALA A 124 10.88 18.67 5.53
C ALA A 124 10.27 17.35 5.03
N ILE A 125 11.09 16.30 4.85
CA ILE A 125 10.63 14.95 4.48
C ILE A 125 9.68 14.39 5.54
N ILE A 126 10.00 14.52 6.83
CA ILE A 126 9.13 14.02 7.91
C ILE A 126 7.79 14.74 7.89
N ILE A 127 7.78 16.08 7.82
CA ILE A 127 6.54 16.87 7.77
C ILE A 127 5.67 16.42 6.60
N ALA A 128 6.26 16.35 5.42
CA ALA A 128 5.51 16.04 4.22
C ALA A 128 5.00 14.60 4.18
N THR A 129 5.79 13.62 4.61
CA THR A 129 5.35 12.21 4.67
C THR A 129 4.33 11.99 5.77
N ALA A 130 4.53 12.54 6.96
CA ALA A 130 3.59 12.41 8.07
C ALA A 130 2.23 13.01 7.75
N THR A 131 2.18 14.24 7.21
CA THR A 131 0.92 14.90 6.86
C THR A 131 0.14 14.14 5.79
N ASN A 132 0.80 13.53 4.81
CA ASN A 132 0.13 12.71 3.80
C ASN A 132 -0.34 11.36 4.35
N LEU A 133 0.50 10.66 5.14
CA LEU A 133 0.13 9.38 5.75
C LEU A 133 -1.04 9.49 6.72
N LEU A 134 -1.13 10.58 7.47
CA LEU A 134 -2.23 10.82 8.41
C LEU A 134 -3.54 11.21 7.71
N ARG A 135 -3.47 11.98 6.62
CA ARG A 135 -4.65 12.59 5.99
C ARG A 135 -5.23 11.82 4.84
N ARG A 136 -4.42 11.04 4.11
CA ARG A 136 -4.86 10.28 2.95
C ARG A 136 -5.19 8.85 3.33
N GLN A 137 -6.47 8.57 3.55
CA GLN A 137 -6.96 7.20 3.75
C GLN A 137 -6.83 6.33 2.48
N GLU A 138 -6.78 6.96 1.31
CA GLU A 138 -6.76 6.32 -0.01
C GLU A 138 -5.34 6.00 -0.53
N LEU A 139 -4.28 6.14 0.30
CA LEU A 139 -2.92 5.81 -0.14
C LEU A 139 -2.80 4.32 -0.46
N THR A 140 -2.21 4.03 -1.62
CA THR A 140 -1.88 2.66 -2.00
C THR A 140 -0.79 2.09 -1.10
N ILE A 141 -0.61 0.77 -1.11
CA ILE A 141 0.45 0.13 -0.30
C ILE A 141 1.85 0.56 -0.78
N ILE A 142 2.00 0.84 -2.06
CA ILE A 142 3.25 1.31 -2.66
C ILE A 142 3.54 2.75 -2.23
N GLU A 143 2.55 3.65 -2.28
CA GLU A 143 2.69 5.02 -1.80
C GLU A 143 3.05 5.07 -0.32
N ARG A 144 2.36 4.28 0.52
CA ARG A 144 2.70 4.16 1.95
C ARG A 144 4.12 3.66 2.16
N GLY A 145 4.52 2.64 1.39
CA GLY A 145 5.87 2.08 1.49
C GLY A 145 6.97 3.09 1.15
N LYS A 146 6.79 3.86 0.07
CA LYS A 146 7.71 4.94 -0.30
C LYS A 146 7.78 6.02 0.77
N ALA A 147 6.63 6.43 1.31
CA ALA A 147 6.56 7.42 2.37
C ALA A 147 7.24 6.93 3.67
N TYR A 148 6.98 5.69 4.10
CA TYR A 148 7.66 5.10 5.25
C TYR A 148 9.17 4.99 5.02
N LYS A 149 9.61 4.57 3.83
CA LYS A 149 11.04 4.50 3.50
C LYS A 149 11.71 5.86 3.65
N ALA A 150 11.14 6.89 3.02
CA ALA A 150 11.67 8.26 3.10
C ALA A 150 11.71 8.79 4.55
N MET A 151 10.66 8.55 5.32
CA MET A 151 10.58 8.95 6.72
C MET A 151 11.61 8.25 7.60
N LEU A 152 11.77 6.94 7.45
CA LEU A 152 12.77 6.17 8.21
C LEU A 152 14.19 6.64 7.91
N GLU A 153 14.50 6.93 6.64
CA GLU A 153 15.80 7.48 6.23
C GLU A 153 16.03 8.89 6.79
N ALA A 154 14.99 9.74 6.75
CA ALA A 154 15.07 11.09 7.29
C ALA A 154 15.28 11.08 8.83
N LYS A 155 14.57 10.23 9.55
CA LYS A 155 14.74 10.05 11.00
C LYS A 155 16.13 9.52 11.34
N ARG A 156 16.66 8.58 10.59
CA ARG A 156 18.03 8.09 10.78
C ARG A 156 19.05 9.21 10.65
N ARG A 157 18.93 10.06 9.62
CA ARG A 157 19.83 11.21 9.43
C ARG A 157 19.73 12.25 10.55
N GLN A 158 18.59 12.38 11.21
CA GLN A 158 18.44 13.22 12.40
C GLN A 158 19.18 12.61 13.60
N GLY A 159 19.03 11.31 13.85
CA GLY A 159 19.67 10.61 14.96
C GLY A 159 21.21 10.56 14.83
N GLU A 160 21.76 10.41 13.62
CA GLU A 160 23.20 10.43 13.37
C GLU A 160 23.88 11.77 13.72
N ARG A 161 23.12 12.87 13.73
CA ARG A 161 23.65 14.20 14.12
C ARG A 161 23.66 14.44 15.63
N THR A 162 22.84 13.70 16.38
CA THR A 162 22.76 13.83 17.84
C THR A 162 23.63 12.81 18.57
N ASP A 163 24.01 11.71 17.94
CA ASP A 163 24.73 10.60 18.56
C ASP A 163 26.13 10.44 17.95
N LEU A 164 27.09 11.23 18.47
CA LEU A 164 28.51 11.08 18.16
C LEU A 164 29.19 9.90 18.89
N GLY A 165 28.43 8.94 19.39
CA GLY A 165 28.99 7.80 20.11
C GLY A 165 28.03 6.64 20.34
N THR A 166 28.39 5.49 19.78
CA THR A 166 28.09 4.15 20.29
C THR A 166 26.63 3.67 20.31
N SER A 167 26.06 3.36 19.15
CA SER A 167 25.00 2.35 19.10
C SER A 167 25.06 1.65 17.76
N GLY A 168 25.10 0.30 17.75
CA GLY A 168 25.16 -0.47 16.52
C GLY A 168 23.99 -0.11 15.57
N GLU A 169 24.27 0.05 14.29
CA GLU A 169 23.31 0.44 13.22
C GLU A 169 21.95 -0.30 13.28
N ASN A 170 21.98 -1.56 13.72
CA ASN A 170 20.77 -2.37 13.81
C ASN A 170 19.82 -1.92 14.94
N ARG A 171 20.36 -1.49 16.09
CA ARG A 171 19.56 -1.00 17.22
C ARG A 171 18.89 0.32 16.89
N GLN A 172 19.59 1.22 16.20
CA GLN A 172 19.05 2.51 15.77
C GLN A 172 17.96 2.35 14.70
N LYS A 173 18.13 1.40 13.76
CA LYS A 173 17.08 1.05 12.77
C LYS A 173 15.82 0.47 13.43
N PHE A 174 15.99 -0.27 14.52
CA PHE A 174 14.87 -0.85 15.29
C PHE A 174 14.07 0.24 16.00
N LEU A 175 14.76 1.06 16.81
CA LEU A 175 14.15 2.18 17.55
C LEU A 175 13.43 3.17 16.61
N THR A 176 14.02 3.51 15.47
CA THR A 176 13.41 4.41 14.50
C THR A 176 12.10 3.86 13.94
N ARG A 177 12.06 2.54 13.67
CA ARG A 177 10.86 1.89 13.12
C ARG A 177 9.75 1.77 14.16
N GLU A 178 10.11 1.46 15.41
CA GLU A 178 9.19 1.41 16.53
C GLU A 178 8.50 2.77 16.75
N ILE A 179 9.28 3.87 16.81
CA ILE A 179 8.75 5.23 16.93
C ILE A 179 7.76 5.57 15.81
N VAL A 180 8.09 5.21 14.57
CA VAL A 180 7.21 5.47 13.41
C VAL A 180 5.96 4.59 13.47
N ALA A 181 6.10 3.34 13.90
CA ALA A 181 4.98 2.41 14.04
C ALA A 181 3.98 2.89 15.09
N ASP A 182 4.47 3.26 16.26
CA ASP A 182 3.65 3.80 17.37
C ASP A 182 2.94 5.08 16.95
N PHE A 183 3.63 5.98 16.27
CA PHE A 183 3.05 7.24 15.80
C PHE A 183 1.86 7.05 14.86
N PHE A 184 1.92 6.08 13.94
CA PHE A 184 0.84 5.80 12.99
C PHE A 184 -0.16 4.76 13.48
N GLY A 185 0.03 4.17 14.67
CA GLY A 185 -0.81 3.10 15.20
C GLY A 185 -0.78 1.83 14.32
N VAL A 186 0.36 1.56 13.69
CA VAL A 186 0.57 0.37 12.85
C VAL A 186 1.69 -0.50 13.42
N THR A 187 1.77 -1.74 12.96
CA THR A 187 2.85 -2.63 13.40
C THR A 187 4.13 -2.40 12.59
N GLU A 188 5.29 -2.65 13.20
CA GLU A 188 6.56 -2.65 12.46
C GLU A 188 6.55 -3.63 11.28
N TYR A 189 5.80 -4.73 11.38
CA TYR A 189 5.65 -5.69 10.29
C TYR A 189 4.96 -5.04 9.08
N GLU A 190 3.88 -4.27 9.30
CA GLU A 190 3.18 -3.54 8.23
C GLU A 190 4.09 -2.52 7.56
N ILE A 191 4.89 -1.77 8.34
CA ILE A 191 5.88 -0.83 7.78
C ILE A 191 6.90 -1.56 6.94
N ARG A 192 7.50 -2.65 7.45
CA ARG A 192 8.49 -3.44 6.70
C ARG A 192 7.92 -3.98 5.41
N LYS A 193 6.70 -4.51 5.45
CA LYS A 193 6.02 -5.05 4.28
C LYS A 193 5.73 -3.97 3.25
N ALA A 194 5.22 -2.82 3.66
CA ALA A 194 4.96 -1.70 2.75
C ALA A 194 6.27 -1.19 2.11
N VAL A 195 7.33 -0.99 2.90
CA VAL A 195 8.66 -0.57 2.41
C VAL A 195 9.24 -1.59 1.43
N LYS A 196 9.11 -2.88 1.71
CA LYS A 196 9.54 -3.95 0.81
C LYS A 196 8.80 -3.90 -0.53
N LEU A 197 7.48 -3.79 -0.51
CA LEU A 197 6.65 -3.70 -1.70
C LEU A 197 6.91 -2.43 -2.53
N ALA A 198 7.33 -1.33 -1.89
CA ALA A 198 7.77 -0.13 -2.61
C ALA A 198 9.06 -0.34 -3.44
N GLY A 199 9.75 -1.47 -3.27
CA GLY A 199 10.87 -1.91 -4.11
C GLY A 199 10.46 -2.64 -5.40
N LEU A 200 9.16 -2.79 -5.65
CA LEU A 200 8.68 -3.33 -6.92
C LEU A 200 8.90 -2.30 -8.04
N ILE A 201 9.33 -2.80 -9.21
CA ILE A 201 9.41 -1.97 -10.40
C ILE A 201 8.03 -1.45 -10.80
N PRO A 202 7.93 -0.24 -11.45
CA PRO A 202 6.66 0.40 -11.74
C PRO A 202 5.62 -0.49 -12.42
N PRO A 203 5.95 -1.35 -13.42
CA PRO A 203 4.97 -2.23 -14.04
C PRO A 203 4.36 -3.27 -13.08
N LEU A 204 5.13 -3.78 -12.11
CA LEU A 204 4.60 -4.73 -11.10
C LEU A 204 3.80 -4.02 -10.02
N ALA A 205 4.21 -2.82 -9.64
CA ALA A 205 3.47 -1.96 -8.73
C ALA A 205 2.08 -1.65 -9.30
N ASP A 206 2.01 -1.27 -10.59
CA ASP A 206 0.75 -1.01 -11.30
C ASP A 206 -0.17 -2.25 -11.33
N VAL A 207 0.38 -3.42 -11.65
CA VAL A 207 -0.40 -4.68 -11.61
C VAL A 207 -0.91 -5.00 -10.22
N LEU A 208 -0.10 -4.79 -9.17
CA LEU A 208 -0.51 -5.04 -7.78
C LEU A 208 -1.69 -4.14 -7.38
N GLU A 209 -1.67 -2.87 -7.78
CA GLU A 209 -2.68 -1.88 -7.42
C GLU A 209 -3.96 -2.01 -8.25
N ASN A 210 -3.83 -2.16 -9.56
CA ASN A 210 -4.96 -2.13 -10.49
C ASN A 210 -5.50 -3.51 -10.87
N SER A 211 -4.70 -4.56 -10.69
CA SER A 211 -5.07 -5.93 -11.08
C SER A 211 -4.63 -6.98 -10.04
N PRO A 212 -5.04 -6.86 -8.77
CA PRO A 212 -4.56 -7.74 -7.68
C PRO A 212 -4.92 -9.22 -7.86
N ARG A 213 -5.81 -9.53 -8.82
CA ARG A 213 -6.11 -10.92 -9.20
C ARG A 213 -4.96 -11.57 -9.95
N HIS A 214 -4.20 -10.82 -10.75
CA HIS A 214 -3.05 -11.32 -11.51
C HIS A 214 -1.81 -11.41 -10.63
N LEU A 215 -1.59 -10.46 -9.73
CA LEU A 215 -0.49 -10.40 -8.79
C LEU A 215 -1.03 -10.29 -7.34
N PRO A 216 -1.31 -11.41 -6.67
CA PRO A 216 -1.69 -11.38 -5.26
C PRO A 216 -0.59 -10.80 -4.37
N LEU A 217 -0.98 -10.13 -3.29
CA LEU A 217 -0.06 -9.46 -2.36
C LEU A 217 1.03 -10.40 -1.81
N SER A 218 0.70 -11.68 -1.57
CA SER A 218 1.67 -12.68 -1.11
C SER A 218 2.71 -13.06 -2.17
N CYS A 219 2.36 -12.91 -3.45
CA CYS A 219 3.27 -13.12 -4.56
C CYS A 219 4.14 -11.89 -4.79
N ALA A 220 3.55 -10.70 -4.73
CA ALA A 220 4.26 -9.43 -4.80
C ALA A 220 5.35 -9.32 -3.71
N ASP A 221 5.04 -9.76 -2.49
CA ASP A 221 5.98 -9.80 -1.36
C ASP A 221 7.21 -10.67 -1.64
N MET A 222 7.03 -11.81 -2.31
CA MET A 222 8.15 -12.68 -2.70
C MET A 222 8.96 -12.10 -3.86
N ILE A 223 8.29 -11.46 -4.84
CA ILE A 223 8.95 -10.85 -5.99
C ILE A 223 9.76 -9.63 -5.58
N ALA A 224 9.31 -8.90 -4.56
CA ALA A 224 10.03 -7.73 -4.03
C ALA A 224 11.39 -8.06 -3.37
N ASP A 225 11.73 -9.33 -3.19
CA ASP A 225 13.08 -9.77 -2.76
C ASP A 225 14.09 -9.81 -3.92
N TYR A 226 13.61 -9.78 -5.17
CA TYR A 226 14.47 -9.76 -6.35
C TYR A 226 14.89 -8.35 -6.74
N ASP A 227 16.05 -8.23 -7.39
CA ASP A 227 16.50 -6.98 -7.99
C ASP A 227 15.62 -6.56 -9.20
N GLU A 228 15.74 -5.32 -9.63
CA GLU A 228 14.90 -4.75 -10.69
C GLU A 228 14.98 -5.54 -12.01
N VAL A 229 16.17 -6.02 -12.36
CA VAL A 229 16.40 -6.78 -13.60
C VAL A 229 15.68 -8.14 -13.54
N SER A 230 15.79 -8.85 -12.43
CA SER A 230 15.10 -10.12 -12.22
C SER A 230 13.58 -9.95 -12.15
N GLN A 231 13.10 -8.82 -11.59
CA GLN A 231 11.68 -8.50 -11.50
C GLN A 231 11.01 -8.35 -12.89
N GLU A 232 11.75 -7.95 -13.93
CA GLU A 232 11.21 -7.84 -15.30
C GLU A 232 10.63 -9.16 -15.81
N ALA A 233 11.19 -10.30 -15.42
CA ALA A 233 10.68 -11.61 -15.83
C ALA A 233 9.24 -11.84 -15.34
N PHE A 234 8.89 -11.35 -14.17
CA PHE A 234 7.56 -11.52 -13.59
C PHE A 234 6.51 -10.61 -14.22
N VAL A 235 6.89 -9.47 -14.81
CA VAL A 235 5.99 -8.58 -15.55
C VAL A 235 5.31 -9.31 -16.70
N GLU A 236 6.09 -10.06 -17.50
CA GLU A 236 5.56 -10.80 -18.64
C GLU A 236 4.59 -11.91 -18.19
N MET A 237 4.88 -12.58 -17.07
CA MET A 237 3.98 -13.59 -16.50
C MET A 237 2.64 -12.98 -16.08
N CYS A 238 2.65 -11.77 -15.50
CA CYS A 238 1.42 -11.08 -15.10
C CYS A 238 0.56 -10.61 -16.28
N ARG A 239 1.16 -10.43 -17.48
CA ARG A 239 0.47 -9.99 -18.70
C ARG A 239 -0.23 -11.12 -19.45
N ILE A 240 0.03 -12.38 -19.10
CA ILE A 240 -0.60 -13.52 -19.75
C ILE A 240 -2.08 -13.55 -19.40
N GLU A 241 -2.95 -13.44 -20.41
CA GLU A 241 -4.40 -13.45 -20.24
C GLU A 241 -4.87 -14.75 -19.54
N GLY A 242 -5.73 -14.59 -18.54
CA GLY A 242 -6.24 -15.71 -17.74
C GLY A 242 -5.22 -16.38 -16.82
N TYR A 243 -3.96 -15.94 -16.81
CA TYR A 243 -2.97 -16.46 -15.88
C TYR A 243 -2.92 -15.64 -14.60
N ARG A 244 -2.80 -16.35 -13.49
CA ARG A 244 -2.68 -15.78 -12.15
C ARG A 244 -1.44 -16.35 -11.47
N LEU A 245 -0.53 -15.49 -11.07
CA LEU A 245 0.59 -15.87 -10.22
C LEU A 245 0.08 -16.45 -8.91
N ASN A 246 0.71 -17.51 -8.45
CA ASN A 246 0.37 -18.15 -7.20
C ASN A 246 1.62 -18.52 -6.41
N ARG A 247 1.44 -18.66 -5.10
CA ARG A 247 2.54 -18.93 -4.17
C ARG A 247 3.27 -20.24 -4.45
N VAL A 248 2.58 -21.27 -4.94
CA VAL A 248 3.20 -22.57 -5.24
C VAL A 248 4.19 -22.42 -6.39
N THR A 249 3.78 -21.75 -7.46
CA THR A 249 4.66 -21.45 -8.61
C THR A 249 5.85 -20.60 -8.19
N LEU A 250 5.62 -19.54 -7.40
CA LEU A 250 6.72 -18.68 -6.93
C LEU A 250 7.67 -19.41 -5.99
N ASN A 251 7.21 -20.25 -5.08
CA ASN A 251 8.07 -21.06 -4.24
C ASN A 251 8.99 -21.97 -5.09
N HIS A 252 8.46 -22.56 -6.16
CA HIS A 252 9.27 -23.37 -7.08
C HIS A 252 10.34 -22.52 -7.78
N ILE A 253 9.96 -21.34 -8.26
CA ILE A 253 10.89 -20.38 -8.89
C ILE A 253 11.97 -19.96 -7.89
N THR A 254 11.60 -19.55 -6.67
CA THR A 254 12.53 -19.08 -5.62
C THR A 254 13.51 -20.18 -5.18
N GLN A 255 13.07 -21.44 -5.16
CA GLN A 255 13.97 -22.57 -4.85
C GLN A 255 15.03 -22.77 -5.92
N LYS A 256 14.70 -22.59 -7.19
CA LYS A 256 15.63 -22.77 -8.33
C LYS A 256 16.45 -21.53 -8.63
N CYS A 257 15.85 -20.38 -8.46
CA CYS A 257 16.39 -19.08 -8.76
C CYS A 257 16.23 -18.19 -7.52
N PRO A 258 17.09 -18.34 -6.50
CA PRO A 258 16.96 -17.57 -5.27
C PRO A 258 17.21 -16.08 -5.48
N PRO A 259 16.48 -15.18 -4.77
CA PRO A 259 16.76 -13.76 -4.80
C PRO A 259 18.12 -13.45 -4.14
N PRO A 260 18.73 -12.28 -4.33
CA PRO A 260 18.14 -11.13 -5.02
C PRO A 260 18.30 -11.15 -6.54
N THR A 261 19.34 -11.79 -7.08
CA THR A 261 19.66 -11.75 -8.52
C THR A 261 19.48 -13.11 -9.15
N ALA A 262 18.69 -13.17 -10.22
CA ALA A 262 18.48 -14.39 -10.97
C ALA A 262 18.36 -14.10 -12.48
N ASP A 263 18.89 -15.02 -13.29
CA ASP A 263 18.78 -14.88 -14.74
C ASP A 263 17.32 -15.01 -15.20
N LYS A 264 16.91 -14.11 -16.09
CA LYS A 264 15.55 -14.04 -16.65
C LYS A 264 15.14 -15.35 -17.32
N GLN A 265 16.05 -15.98 -18.07
CA GLN A 265 15.76 -17.25 -18.75
C GLN A 265 15.60 -18.40 -17.76
N ALA A 266 16.42 -18.43 -16.69
CA ALA A 266 16.30 -19.40 -15.63
C ALA A 266 14.95 -19.27 -14.88
N ILE A 267 14.51 -18.04 -14.60
CA ILE A 267 13.18 -17.76 -14.02
C ILE A 267 12.07 -18.32 -14.91
N TYR A 268 12.13 -18.08 -16.24
CA TYR A 268 11.15 -18.61 -17.19
C TYR A 268 11.18 -20.13 -17.27
N ALA A 269 12.37 -20.76 -17.24
CA ALA A 269 12.49 -22.21 -17.23
C ALA A 269 11.82 -22.81 -15.98
N ALA A 270 12.13 -22.29 -14.81
CA ALA A 270 11.53 -22.71 -13.54
C ALA A 270 9.99 -22.50 -13.53
N TRP A 271 9.51 -21.38 -14.10
CA TRP A 271 8.08 -21.13 -14.23
C TRP A 271 7.38 -22.15 -15.15
N ARG A 272 7.95 -22.47 -16.32
CA ARG A 272 7.40 -23.48 -17.24
C ARG A 272 7.31 -24.85 -16.59
N GLU A 273 8.33 -25.26 -15.83
CA GLU A 273 8.33 -26.51 -15.10
C GLU A 273 7.23 -26.55 -14.03
N ALA A 274 7.10 -25.48 -13.24
CA ALA A 274 6.05 -25.39 -12.24
C ALA A 274 4.65 -25.47 -12.85
N ARG A 275 4.46 -24.83 -14.01
CA ARG A 275 3.21 -24.88 -14.77
C ARG A 275 2.90 -26.27 -15.30
N ALA A 276 3.87 -26.92 -15.93
CA ALA A 276 3.73 -28.30 -16.43
C ALA A 276 3.41 -29.30 -15.30
N ALA A 277 4.02 -29.13 -14.12
CA ALA A 277 3.71 -29.94 -12.94
C ALA A 277 2.29 -29.70 -12.42
N ALA A 278 1.81 -28.47 -12.43
CA ALA A 278 0.44 -28.12 -12.05
C ALA A 278 -0.59 -28.69 -13.03
N ASP A 279 -0.34 -28.64 -14.33
CA ASP A 279 -1.21 -29.18 -15.37
C ASP A 279 -1.30 -30.71 -15.28
N LYS A 280 -0.18 -31.40 -15.04
CA LYS A 280 -0.17 -32.87 -14.77
C LYS A 280 -1.01 -33.22 -13.54
N LYS A 281 -0.95 -32.39 -12.48
CA LYS A 281 -1.74 -32.62 -11.27
C LYS A 281 -3.24 -32.38 -11.50
N ARG A 282 -3.61 -31.44 -12.37
CA ARG A 282 -5.03 -31.18 -12.75
C ARG A 282 -5.59 -32.25 -13.66
N SER A 283 -4.79 -32.83 -14.56
CA SER A 283 -5.19 -33.90 -15.47
C SER A 283 -5.18 -35.28 -14.81
N ALA A 284 -4.55 -35.43 -13.65
CA ALA A 284 -4.62 -36.68 -12.91
C ALA A 284 -6.07 -36.93 -12.41
N PRO A 285 -6.61 -38.15 -12.61
CA PRO A 285 -7.93 -38.46 -12.12
C PRO A 285 -8.03 -38.23 -10.62
N SER A 286 -9.07 -37.52 -10.20
CA SER A 286 -9.30 -37.28 -8.77
C SER A 286 -9.39 -38.58 -8.03
N LYS A 287 -8.59 -38.73 -6.95
CA LYS A 287 -8.70 -39.86 -6.04
C LYS A 287 -9.97 -39.84 -5.19
N LYS A 288 -10.73 -38.75 -5.26
CA LYS A 288 -12.00 -38.57 -4.54
C LYS A 288 -13.10 -38.30 -5.57
N ILE A 289 -14.18 -39.05 -5.46
CA ILE A 289 -15.43 -38.75 -6.17
C ILE A 289 -16.24 -37.85 -5.24
N THR A 290 -16.56 -36.64 -5.70
CA THR A 290 -17.38 -35.68 -4.95
C THR A 290 -18.74 -35.54 -5.63
N PHE A 291 -19.79 -35.62 -4.84
CA PHE A 291 -21.17 -35.43 -5.28
C PHE A 291 -21.71 -34.09 -4.76
N ASP A 292 -22.61 -33.46 -5.54
CA ASP A 292 -23.29 -32.26 -5.08
C ASP A 292 -24.27 -32.63 -3.95
N ARG A 293 -23.96 -32.19 -2.74
CA ARG A 293 -24.74 -32.47 -1.52
C ARG A 293 -26.22 -32.13 -1.67
N ARG A 294 -26.56 -31.10 -2.46
CA ARG A 294 -27.96 -30.66 -2.70
C ARG A 294 -28.80 -31.74 -3.37
N LYS A 295 -28.19 -32.58 -4.21
CA LYS A 295 -28.88 -33.68 -4.88
C LYS A 295 -29.18 -34.84 -3.95
N PHE A 296 -28.45 -34.97 -2.88
CA PHE A 296 -28.56 -36.03 -1.87
C PHE A 296 -29.31 -35.59 -0.62
N ALA A 297 -29.52 -34.28 -0.42
CA ALA A 297 -30.17 -33.73 0.77
C ALA A 297 -31.51 -34.44 1.14
N PRO A 298 -32.43 -34.72 0.20
CA PRO A 298 -33.70 -35.41 0.55
C PRO A 298 -33.51 -36.83 1.05
N TYR A 299 -32.40 -37.49 0.71
CA TYR A 299 -32.11 -38.88 1.11
C TYR A 299 -31.29 -38.90 2.38
N LEU A 300 -30.44 -37.91 2.64
CA LEU A 300 -29.63 -37.83 3.84
C LEU A 300 -30.43 -37.74 5.14
N GLU A 301 -31.64 -37.15 5.10
CA GLU A 301 -32.55 -37.12 6.24
C GLU A 301 -33.12 -38.51 6.60
N GLN A 302 -33.11 -39.43 5.64
CA GLN A 302 -33.61 -40.82 5.82
C GLN A 302 -32.51 -41.81 6.14
N ILE A 303 -31.26 -41.51 5.83
CA ILE A 303 -30.11 -42.43 5.90
C ILE A 303 -29.26 -42.20 7.17
N GLY A 304 -29.53 -41.18 7.95
CA GLY A 304 -28.90 -40.96 9.25
C GLY A 304 -27.45 -40.46 9.24
N SER A 305 -26.56 -40.91 8.36
CA SER A 305 -25.16 -40.44 8.31
C SER A 305 -24.52 -40.52 6.92
N GLU A 306 -23.50 -39.65 6.67
CA GLU A 306 -22.71 -39.65 5.43
C GLU A 306 -21.95 -40.97 5.23
N ALA A 307 -21.52 -41.64 6.31
CA ALA A 307 -20.83 -42.94 6.25
C ALA A 307 -21.77 -44.04 5.77
N GLU A 308 -23.00 -44.08 6.22
CA GLU A 308 -24.02 -45.01 5.82
C GLU A 308 -24.42 -44.86 4.34
N LEU A 309 -24.49 -43.61 3.87
CA LEU A 309 -24.70 -43.29 2.45
C LEU A 309 -23.54 -43.82 1.58
N GLU A 310 -22.29 -43.64 2.04
CA GLU A 310 -21.11 -44.14 1.32
C GLU A 310 -21.13 -45.70 1.21
N GLU A 311 -21.49 -46.39 2.28
CA GLU A 311 -21.59 -47.83 2.30
C GLU A 311 -22.71 -48.37 1.36
N MET A 312 -23.89 -47.76 1.42
CA MET A 312 -24.98 -48.09 0.51
C MET A 312 -24.62 -47.83 -0.95
N PHE A 313 -23.91 -46.74 -1.24
CA PHE A 313 -23.44 -46.43 -2.59
C PHE A 313 -22.41 -47.42 -3.10
N LEU A 314 -21.50 -47.86 -2.23
CA LEU A 314 -20.51 -48.91 -2.55
C LEU A 314 -21.19 -50.25 -2.84
N GLU A 315 -22.20 -50.62 -2.07
CA GLU A 315 -22.98 -51.83 -2.33
C GLU A 315 -23.75 -51.78 -3.67
N PHE A 316 -24.37 -50.64 -3.93
CA PHE A 316 -25.03 -50.40 -5.23
C PHE A 316 -24.05 -50.55 -6.41
N LEU A 317 -22.85 -49.95 -6.30
CA LEU A 317 -21.83 -50.03 -7.34
C LEU A 317 -21.31 -51.49 -7.53
N LYS A 318 -21.14 -52.24 -6.46
CA LYS A 318 -20.77 -53.66 -6.52
C LYS A 318 -21.84 -54.45 -7.26
N GLY A 319 -23.13 -54.22 -6.98
CA GLY A 319 -24.24 -54.87 -7.65
C GLY A 319 -24.31 -54.53 -9.14
N VAL A 320 -24.07 -53.28 -9.51
CA VAL A 320 -24.03 -52.87 -10.93
C VAL A 320 -22.84 -53.43 -11.67
N ALA A 321 -21.65 -53.49 -11.03
CA ALA A 321 -20.46 -54.08 -11.61
C ALA A 321 -20.64 -55.61 -11.86
N HIS A 322 -21.28 -56.31 -10.93
CA HIS A 322 -21.55 -57.73 -11.08
C HIS A 322 -22.54 -58.03 -12.24
N LYS A 323 -23.60 -57.21 -12.38
CA LYS A 323 -24.55 -57.29 -13.51
C LYS A 323 -23.93 -56.99 -14.88
N ARG A 324 -22.87 -56.17 -14.93
CA ARG A 324 -22.15 -55.90 -16.19
C ARG A 324 -21.10 -56.94 -16.52
N ALA A 325 -20.61 -57.72 -15.53
CA ALA A 325 -19.65 -58.78 -15.74
C ALA A 325 -20.28 -60.11 -16.17
N THR A 326 -21.59 -60.29 -15.98
CA THR A 326 -22.35 -61.43 -16.49
C THR A 326 -23.06 -61.00 -17.80
N PRO A 327 -22.53 -61.33 -19.01
CA PRO A 327 -23.24 -61.11 -20.24
C PRO A 327 -24.50 -61.98 -20.22
N SER A 328 -25.67 -61.34 -20.54
CA SER A 328 -26.92 -62.07 -20.74
C SER A 328 -26.71 -63.06 -21.86
N GLY A 329 -26.84 -64.34 -21.53
CA GLY A 329 -26.91 -65.41 -22.51
C GLY A 329 -28.19 -65.36 -23.33
#